data_85985a47a6efe705bb9eebd15ec3bf01
#
_entry.id   85985a47a6efe705bb9eebd15ec3bf01
#
_cell.length_a   1.000
_cell.length_b   1.000
_cell.length_c   1.000
_cell.angle_alpha   90.00
_cell.angle_beta   90.00
_cell.angle_gamma   90.00
#
_symmetry.space_group_name_H-M   'P 1'
#
loop_
_entity.id
_entity.type
_entity.pdbx_description
1 polymer ?
#
loop_
_entity_poly.entity_id
_entity_poly.type
_entity_poly.pdbx_seq_one_letter_code
_entity_poly.pdbx_strand_id
1 'polypeptide(L)'
;MNSATDIELMQQLRGGNEAALRQLIERHRERLYRLAYGLLGDRDAAGDAVQETFIRLWRHSRRYDSSKSLATWLCTICARRCYDELRRRRRHYATVATMPVEVVNPDAMATDELIALLNQAVATLPPKQRVVYRLREIEGLASDEVAAATHMTTDQVKANLFVARTTVREKLKKYGI
;
A
#
# COMPACT_ATOMS: atom_id res chain seq x y z
N MET A 1 24.68 11.92 -15.50
CA MET A 1 23.99 12.95 -14.71
C MET A 1 23.51 12.30 -13.43
N ASN A 2 24.02 12.74 -12.27
CA ASN A 2 23.66 12.16 -10.97
C ASN A 2 22.20 12.54 -10.65
N SER A 3 21.29 11.59 -10.61
CA SER A 3 19.91 11.84 -10.23
C SER A 3 19.89 12.22 -8.74
N ALA A 4 19.26 13.35 -8.39
CA ALA A 4 19.15 13.79 -7.01
C ALA A 4 18.51 12.70 -6.12
N THR A 5 19.01 12.55 -4.91
CA THR A 5 18.47 11.59 -3.94
C THR A 5 17.11 12.05 -3.39
N ASP A 6 16.32 11.13 -2.82
CA ASP A 6 15.06 11.49 -2.17
C ASP A 6 15.24 12.51 -1.04
N ILE A 7 16.37 12.46 -0.34
CA ILE A 7 16.70 13.42 0.73
C ILE A 7 16.91 14.81 0.16
N GLU A 8 17.68 14.94 -0.93
CA GLU A 8 17.91 16.23 -1.61
C GLU A 8 16.62 16.79 -2.18
N LEU A 9 15.80 15.97 -2.82
CA LEU A 9 14.49 16.37 -3.34
C LEU A 9 13.56 16.83 -2.22
N MET A 10 13.56 16.16 -1.08
CA MET A 10 12.78 16.57 0.08
C MET A 10 13.25 17.90 0.69
N GLN A 11 14.57 18.15 0.69
CA GLN A 11 15.10 19.45 1.12
C GLN A 11 14.66 20.58 0.18
N GLN A 12 14.75 20.37 -1.14
CA GLN A 12 14.28 21.30 -2.15
C GLN A 12 12.76 21.57 -2.04
N LEU A 13 11.98 20.48 -1.81
CA LEU A 13 10.54 20.56 -1.61
C LEU A 13 10.18 21.44 -0.41
N ARG A 14 10.91 21.30 0.71
CA ARG A 14 10.74 22.15 1.90
C ARG A 14 11.04 23.63 1.62
N GLY A 15 11.91 23.89 0.66
CA GLY A 15 12.20 25.23 0.16
C GLY A 15 11.18 25.75 -0.85
N GLY A 16 10.12 25.00 -1.16
CA GLY A 16 9.07 25.41 -2.09
C GLY A 16 9.34 25.06 -3.56
N ASN A 17 10.32 24.24 -3.86
CA ASN A 17 10.64 23.82 -5.23
C ASN A 17 9.64 22.79 -5.76
N GLU A 18 8.71 23.22 -6.62
CA GLU A 18 7.71 22.33 -7.24
C GLU A 18 8.33 21.30 -8.21
N ALA A 19 9.47 21.60 -8.82
CA ALA A 19 10.14 20.64 -9.70
C ALA A 19 10.63 19.41 -8.91
N ALA A 20 11.02 19.59 -7.64
CA ALA A 20 11.37 18.49 -6.76
C ALA A 20 10.15 17.59 -6.46
N LEU A 21 8.95 18.19 -6.28
CA LEU A 21 7.73 17.43 -6.12
C LEU A 21 7.43 16.55 -7.34
N ARG A 22 7.55 17.10 -8.55
CA ARG A 22 7.32 16.33 -9.79
C ARG A 22 8.25 15.13 -9.89
N GLN A 23 9.54 15.31 -9.58
CA GLN A 23 10.49 14.19 -9.58
C GLN A 23 10.15 13.12 -8.53
N LEU A 24 9.70 13.51 -7.34
CA LEU A 24 9.25 12.57 -6.32
C LEU A 24 7.99 11.81 -6.76
N ILE A 25 7.05 12.50 -7.42
CA ILE A 25 5.84 11.86 -7.98
C ILE A 25 6.25 10.83 -9.04
N GLU A 26 7.08 11.20 -10.01
CA GLU A 26 7.54 10.29 -11.07
C GLU A 26 8.21 9.05 -10.50
N ARG A 27 9.04 9.22 -9.47
CA ARG A 27 9.81 8.14 -8.85
C ARG A 27 8.97 7.15 -8.03
N HIS A 28 7.95 7.64 -7.33
CA HIS A 28 7.21 6.85 -6.35
C HIS A 28 5.78 6.48 -6.78
N ARG A 29 5.22 7.15 -7.82
CA ARG A 29 3.83 6.99 -8.24
C ARG A 29 3.46 5.55 -8.55
N GLU A 30 4.28 4.85 -9.33
CA GLU A 30 3.96 3.50 -9.77
C GLU A 30 3.92 2.50 -8.61
N ARG A 31 4.89 2.59 -7.69
CA ARG A 31 4.92 1.75 -6.48
C ARG A 31 3.68 1.98 -5.62
N LEU A 32 3.32 3.26 -5.38
CA LEU A 32 2.15 3.60 -4.58
C LEU A 32 0.85 3.16 -5.25
N TYR A 33 0.78 3.26 -6.59
CA TYR A 33 -0.39 2.81 -7.32
C TYR A 33 -0.56 1.29 -7.23
N ARG A 34 0.51 0.51 -7.40
CA ARG A 34 0.46 -0.96 -7.23
C ARG A 34 0.03 -1.35 -5.81
N LEU A 35 0.53 -0.65 -4.79
CA LEU A 35 0.11 -0.86 -3.40
C LEU A 35 -1.39 -0.55 -3.24
N ALA A 36 -1.83 0.63 -3.65
CA ALA A 36 -3.21 1.07 -3.50
C ALA A 36 -4.19 0.19 -4.27
N TYR A 37 -3.88 -0.12 -5.54
CA TYR A 37 -4.70 -0.99 -6.37
C TYR A 37 -4.79 -2.40 -5.80
N GLY A 38 -3.67 -2.96 -5.34
CA GLY A 38 -3.66 -4.26 -4.70
C GLY A 38 -4.44 -4.33 -3.37
N LEU A 39 -4.65 -3.20 -2.70
CA LEU A 39 -5.48 -3.12 -1.50
C LEU A 39 -6.96 -2.91 -1.82
N LEU A 40 -7.27 -2.01 -2.75
CA LEU A 40 -8.63 -1.52 -3.01
C LEU A 40 -9.35 -2.30 -4.12
N GLY A 41 -8.59 -2.88 -5.08
CA GLY A 41 -9.14 -3.56 -6.26
C GLY A 41 -9.90 -2.64 -7.23
N ASP A 42 -9.70 -1.34 -7.14
CA ASP A 42 -10.46 -0.31 -7.83
C ASP A 42 -9.48 0.75 -8.35
N ARG A 43 -9.49 1.00 -9.67
CA ARG A 43 -8.52 1.88 -10.33
C ARG A 43 -8.65 3.33 -9.91
N ASP A 44 -9.88 3.81 -9.82
CA ASP A 44 -10.17 5.21 -9.50
C ASP A 44 -9.82 5.49 -8.04
N ALA A 45 -10.28 4.63 -7.13
CA ALA A 45 -9.95 4.75 -5.72
C ALA A 45 -8.44 4.61 -5.45
N ALA A 46 -7.73 3.79 -6.22
CA ALA A 46 -6.27 3.69 -6.13
C ALA A 46 -5.59 4.98 -6.60
N GLY A 47 -6.06 5.55 -7.71
CA GLY A 47 -5.61 6.86 -8.21
C GLY A 47 -5.80 7.96 -7.19
N ASP A 48 -6.99 8.04 -6.58
CA ASP A 48 -7.33 9.01 -5.54
C ASP A 48 -6.43 8.85 -4.30
N ALA A 49 -6.17 7.61 -3.86
CA ALA A 49 -5.31 7.35 -2.73
C ALA A 49 -3.86 7.79 -2.97
N VAL A 50 -3.35 7.59 -4.18
CA VAL A 50 -2.01 8.05 -4.60
C VAL A 50 -1.96 9.56 -4.66
N GLN A 51 -2.94 10.20 -5.27
CA GLN A 51 -3.02 11.66 -5.34
C GLN A 51 -3.04 12.29 -3.95
N GLU A 52 -3.90 11.80 -3.06
CA GLU A 52 -3.98 12.27 -1.68
C GLU A 52 -2.66 12.07 -0.92
N THR A 53 -1.92 10.99 -1.21
CA THR A 53 -0.60 10.74 -0.62
C THR A 53 0.39 11.84 -1.01
N PHE A 54 0.42 12.26 -2.27
CA PHE A 54 1.31 13.35 -2.72
C PHE A 54 0.85 14.73 -2.24
N ILE A 55 -0.45 14.97 -2.11
CA ILE A 55 -0.97 16.18 -1.47
C ILE A 55 -0.50 16.26 -0.01
N ARG A 56 -0.53 15.13 0.72
CA ARG A 56 -0.01 15.06 2.09
C ARG A 56 1.49 15.21 2.17
N LEU A 57 2.25 14.64 1.23
CA LEU A 57 3.68 14.88 1.10
C LEU A 57 3.98 16.39 0.98
N TRP A 58 3.30 17.07 0.06
CA TRP A 58 3.44 18.52 -0.13
C TRP A 58 3.14 19.31 1.14
N ARG A 59 1.97 19.07 1.74
CA ARG A 59 1.49 19.82 2.91
C ARG A 59 2.31 19.53 4.17
N HIS A 60 2.84 18.34 4.31
CA HIS A 60 3.52 17.88 5.53
C HIS A 60 4.99 17.50 5.31
N SER A 61 5.64 18.00 4.26
CA SER A 61 7.04 17.74 3.94
C SER A 61 7.99 18.02 5.12
N ARG A 62 7.66 19.00 5.96
CA ARG A 62 8.44 19.34 7.16
C ARG A 62 8.35 18.29 8.28
N ARG A 63 7.34 17.44 8.27
CA ARG A 63 7.15 16.35 9.26
C ARG A 63 7.89 15.06 8.90
N TYR A 64 8.41 14.99 7.67
CA TYR A 64 9.19 13.85 7.26
C TYR A 64 10.52 13.80 7.99
N ASP A 65 10.78 12.65 8.65
CA ASP A 65 12.04 12.36 9.31
C ASP A 65 13.00 11.73 8.28
N SER A 66 14.08 12.46 7.96
CA SER A 66 15.08 12.01 6.97
C SER A 66 15.93 10.81 7.42
N SER A 67 15.82 10.39 8.68
CA SER A 67 16.42 9.14 9.15
C SER A 67 15.70 7.89 8.61
N LYS A 68 14.48 8.06 8.09
CA LYS A 68 13.63 6.99 7.54
C LYS A 68 13.59 7.06 6.02
N SER A 69 13.34 5.91 5.38
CA SER A 69 13.12 5.85 3.94
C SER A 69 11.87 6.65 3.55
N LEU A 70 11.99 7.56 2.56
CA LEU A 70 10.85 8.28 2.02
C LEU A 70 9.81 7.34 1.40
N ALA A 71 10.27 6.30 0.71
CA ALA A 71 9.40 5.28 0.13
C ALA A 71 8.53 4.59 1.19
N THR A 72 9.13 4.21 2.33
CA THR A 72 8.40 3.61 3.47
C THR A 72 7.39 4.59 4.06
N TRP A 73 7.77 5.84 4.23
CA TRP A 73 6.87 6.88 4.75
C TRP A 73 5.68 7.13 3.82
N LEU A 74 5.91 7.21 2.52
CA LEU A 74 4.84 7.34 1.51
C LEU A 74 3.93 6.10 1.48
N CYS A 75 4.51 4.89 1.54
CA CYS A 75 3.72 3.66 1.63
C CYS A 75 2.83 3.65 2.88
N THR A 76 3.32 4.11 4.02
CA THR A 76 2.54 4.22 5.26
C THR A 76 1.34 5.17 5.09
N ILE A 77 1.56 6.34 4.47
CA ILE A 77 0.48 7.31 4.20
C ILE A 77 -0.56 6.73 3.26
N CYS A 78 -0.11 6.14 2.15
CA CYS A 78 -0.97 5.54 1.13
C CYS A 78 -1.80 4.38 1.71
N ALA A 79 -1.15 3.47 2.43
CA ALA A 79 -1.81 2.33 3.06
C ALA A 79 -2.85 2.74 4.09
N ARG A 80 -2.56 3.77 4.89
CA ARG A 80 -3.53 4.33 5.83
C ARG A 80 -4.78 4.84 5.11
N ARG A 81 -4.60 5.58 4.02
CA ARG A 81 -5.72 6.07 3.20
C ARG A 81 -6.55 4.92 2.63
N CYS A 82 -5.87 3.90 2.08
CA CYS A 82 -6.55 2.71 1.56
C CYS A 82 -7.30 1.95 2.67
N TYR A 83 -6.69 1.79 3.85
CA TYR A 83 -7.32 1.10 4.97
C TYR A 83 -8.56 1.83 5.49
N ASP A 84 -8.50 3.15 5.58
CA ASP A 84 -9.64 3.98 5.98
C ASP A 84 -10.79 3.84 4.95
N GLU A 85 -10.46 3.80 3.66
CA GLU A 85 -11.44 3.58 2.58
C GLU A 85 -12.08 2.18 2.68
N LEU A 86 -11.27 1.13 2.90
CA LEU A 86 -11.80 -0.23 3.10
C LEU A 86 -12.72 -0.31 4.32
N ARG A 87 -12.39 0.39 5.41
CA ARG A 87 -13.26 0.48 6.59
C ARG A 87 -14.56 1.22 6.30
N ARG A 88 -14.50 2.29 5.51
CA ARG A 88 -15.68 3.05 5.07
C ARG A 88 -16.59 2.19 4.21
N ARG A 89 -16.05 1.50 3.19
CA ARG A 89 -16.80 0.58 2.33
C ARG A 89 -17.47 -0.51 3.16
N ARG A 90 -16.74 -1.15 4.07
CA ARG A 90 -17.31 -2.21 4.94
C ARG A 90 -18.49 -1.71 5.78
N ARG A 91 -18.41 -0.51 6.33
CA ARG A 91 -19.55 0.08 7.09
C ARG A 91 -20.76 0.35 6.21
N HIS A 92 -20.53 0.81 4.99
CA HIS A 92 -21.60 1.08 4.03
C HIS A 92 -22.27 -0.21 3.55
N TYR A 93 -21.49 -1.25 3.27
CA TYR A 93 -21.99 -2.56 2.81
C TYR A 93 -22.59 -3.41 3.95
N ALA A 94 -22.25 -3.19 5.20
CA ALA A 94 -22.93 -3.83 6.33
C ALA A 94 -24.40 -3.39 6.44
N THR A 95 -24.76 -2.28 5.81
CA THR A 95 -26.13 -1.75 5.74
C THR A 95 -26.85 -2.18 4.45
N VAL A 96 -26.12 -2.64 3.43
CA VAL A 96 -26.66 -3.11 2.15
C VAL A 96 -26.00 -4.47 1.87
N ALA A 97 -26.84 -5.54 1.80
CA ALA A 97 -26.37 -6.92 1.66
C ALA A 97 -25.29 -7.11 0.58
N THR A 98 -24.22 -7.77 1.01
CA THR A 98 -23.25 -8.55 0.22
C THR A 98 -23.08 -8.20 -1.26
N MET A 99 -22.06 -7.42 -1.60
CA MET A 99 -21.45 -7.52 -2.91
C MET A 99 -20.10 -8.25 -2.80
N PRO A 100 -19.83 -9.23 -3.69
CA PRO A 100 -18.52 -9.86 -3.78
C PRO A 100 -17.48 -8.79 -4.09
N VAL A 101 -16.35 -8.80 -3.40
CA VAL A 101 -15.17 -8.08 -3.84
C VAL A 101 -14.76 -8.72 -5.16
N GLU A 102 -15.03 -8.06 -6.28
CA GLU A 102 -14.47 -8.47 -7.55
C GLU A 102 -12.96 -8.58 -7.38
N VAL A 103 -12.45 -9.80 -7.53
CA VAL A 103 -11.02 -10.08 -7.56
C VAL A 103 -10.52 -9.58 -8.91
N VAL A 104 -10.36 -8.27 -9.05
CA VAL A 104 -9.78 -7.69 -10.23
C VAL A 104 -8.28 -7.99 -10.18
N ASN A 105 -7.88 -8.84 -11.12
CA ASN A 105 -6.50 -9.18 -11.35
C ASN A 105 -5.71 -7.89 -11.64
N PRO A 106 -4.67 -7.53 -10.86
CA PRO A 106 -3.83 -6.39 -11.21
C PRO A 106 -3.12 -6.71 -12.51
N ASP A 107 -3.29 -5.82 -13.48
CA ASP A 107 -2.83 -5.89 -14.86
C ASP A 107 -1.87 -7.02 -15.21
N ALA A 108 -2.31 -7.85 -16.16
CA ALA A 108 -1.49 -8.75 -16.95
C ALA A 108 -0.49 -7.93 -17.82
N MET A 109 0.41 -7.18 -17.18
CA MET A 109 1.69 -6.91 -17.78
C MET A 109 2.60 -8.06 -17.40
N ALA A 110 2.70 -8.97 -18.32
CA ALA A 110 3.56 -10.12 -18.39
C ALA A 110 4.76 -10.07 -17.41
N THR A 111 4.59 -10.62 -16.24
CA THR A 111 5.75 -11.03 -15.44
C THR A 111 5.27 -12.06 -14.44
N ASP A 112 5.71 -13.28 -14.66
CA ASP A 112 5.60 -14.41 -13.73
C ASP A 112 4.18 -14.80 -13.33
N GLU A 113 3.72 -15.92 -13.88
CA GLU A 113 2.52 -16.65 -13.47
C GLU A 113 2.45 -16.80 -11.95
N LEU A 114 3.60 -16.95 -11.30
CA LEU A 114 3.76 -17.01 -9.84
C LEU A 114 3.30 -15.71 -9.14
N ILE A 115 3.68 -14.54 -9.67
CA ILE A 115 3.27 -13.24 -9.11
C ILE A 115 1.75 -13.05 -9.25
N ALA A 116 1.18 -13.46 -10.38
CA ALA A 116 -0.26 -13.43 -10.60
C ALA A 116 -1.00 -14.32 -9.58
N LEU A 117 -0.54 -15.56 -9.39
CA LEU A 117 -1.09 -16.50 -8.41
C LEU A 117 -0.97 -15.97 -6.97
N LEU A 118 0.16 -15.38 -6.62
CA LEU A 118 0.35 -14.73 -5.31
C LEU A 118 -0.65 -13.59 -5.11
N ASN A 119 -0.80 -12.71 -6.10
CA ASN A 119 -1.74 -11.60 -6.05
C ASN A 119 -3.20 -12.08 -5.92
N GLN A 120 -3.59 -13.14 -6.63
CA GLN A 120 -4.89 -13.78 -6.48
C GLN A 120 -5.09 -14.34 -5.07
N ALA A 121 -4.12 -15.07 -4.53
CA ALA A 121 -4.19 -15.60 -3.17
C ALA A 121 -4.34 -14.48 -2.14
N VAL A 122 -3.56 -13.41 -2.25
CA VAL A 122 -3.61 -12.24 -1.36
C VAL A 122 -4.94 -11.49 -1.47
N ALA A 123 -5.52 -11.37 -2.68
CA ALA A 123 -6.80 -10.70 -2.90
C ALA A 123 -7.97 -11.36 -2.15
N THR A 124 -7.88 -12.67 -1.87
CA THR A 124 -8.91 -13.39 -1.11
C THR A 124 -8.85 -13.19 0.41
N LEU A 125 -7.78 -12.58 0.92
CA LEU A 125 -7.64 -12.32 2.36
C LEU A 125 -8.67 -11.29 2.85
N PRO A 126 -9.18 -11.42 4.07
CA PRO A 126 -9.93 -10.35 4.72
C PRO A 126 -9.14 -9.03 4.73
N PRO A 127 -9.82 -7.85 4.68
CA PRO A 127 -9.14 -6.56 4.53
C PRO A 127 -7.98 -6.32 5.50
N LYS A 128 -8.14 -6.65 6.79
CA LYS A 128 -7.07 -6.48 7.79
C LYS A 128 -5.83 -7.33 7.45
N GLN A 129 -6.04 -8.61 7.13
CA GLN A 129 -4.97 -9.55 6.79
C GLN A 129 -4.30 -9.15 5.48
N ARG A 130 -5.06 -8.73 4.47
CA ARG A 130 -4.55 -8.26 3.17
C ARG A 130 -3.63 -7.06 3.33
N VAL A 131 -4.05 -6.05 4.08
CA VAL A 131 -3.24 -4.85 4.33
C VAL A 131 -1.95 -5.22 5.06
N VAL A 132 -2.05 -5.99 6.14
CA VAL A 132 -0.87 -6.42 6.91
C VAL A 132 0.08 -7.25 6.05
N TYR A 133 -0.43 -8.22 5.28
CA TYR A 133 0.40 -9.05 4.40
C TYR A 133 1.14 -8.22 3.35
N ARG A 134 0.43 -7.33 2.64
CA ARG A 134 1.07 -6.48 1.63
C ARG A 134 2.14 -5.58 2.22
N LEU A 135 1.86 -4.91 3.33
CA LEU A 135 2.83 -4.01 3.93
C LEU A 135 4.06 -4.74 4.49
N ARG A 136 3.86 -5.93 5.08
CA ARG A 136 4.96 -6.71 5.67
C ARG A 136 5.76 -7.51 4.65
N GLU A 137 5.09 -8.25 3.77
CA GLU A 137 5.74 -9.22 2.87
C GLU A 137 6.11 -8.62 1.51
N ILE A 138 5.36 -7.66 1.02
CA ILE A 138 5.59 -7.07 -0.30
C ILE A 138 6.35 -5.75 -0.18
N GLU A 139 5.93 -4.87 0.73
CA GLU A 139 6.55 -3.55 0.90
C GLU A 139 7.70 -3.54 1.92
N GLY A 140 7.84 -4.58 2.74
CA GLY A 140 8.95 -4.72 3.69
C GLY A 140 8.88 -3.81 4.92
N LEU A 141 7.71 -3.23 5.24
CA LEU A 141 7.56 -2.35 6.39
C LEU A 141 7.76 -3.11 7.71
N ALA A 142 8.29 -2.44 8.72
CA ALA A 142 8.39 -2.96 10.08
C ALA A 142 7.00 -3.07 10.74
N SER A 143 6.87 -3.89 11.78
CA SER A 143 5.57 -4.12 12.44
C SER A 143 4.98 -2.88 13.11
N ASP A 144 5.81 -2.00 13.63
CA ASP A 144 5.43 -0.72 14.20
C ASP A 144 4.94 0.27 13.14
N GLU A 145 5.57 0.27 11.96
CA GLU A 145 5.14 1.08 10.81
C GLU A 145 3.76 0.63 10.29
N VAL A 146 3.55 -0.69 10.20
CA VAL A 146 2.24 -1.25 9.83
C VAL A 146 1.18 -0.94 10.89
N ALA A 147 1.54 -1.03 12.16
CA ALA A 147 0.67 -0.67 13.29
C ALA A 147 0.22 0.80 13.18
N ALA A 148 1.17 1.71 12.91
CA ALA A 148 0.89 3.14 12.71
C ALA A 148 0.00 3.41 11.48
N ALA A 149 0.18 2.65 10.38
CA ALA A 149 -0.61 2.79 9.16
C ALA A 149 -2.05 2.28 9.32
N THR A 150 -2.26 1.24 10.15
CA THR A 150 -3.53 0.50 10.22
C THR A 150 -4.33 0.75 11.51
N HIS A 151 -3.80 1.53 12.44
CA HIS A 151 -4.35 1.73 13.80
C HIS A 151 -4.51 0.40 14.57
N MET A 152 -3.67 -0.58 14.27
CA MET A 152 -3.57 -1.85 15.01
C MET A 152 -2.44 -1.76 16.05
N THR A 153 -2.49 -2.64 17.05
CA THR A 153 -1.32 -2.89 17.89
C THR A 153 -0.31 -3.78 17.13
N THR A 154 0.95 -3.76 17.53
CA THR A 154 1.99 -4.64 16.96
C THR A 154 1.65 -6.12 17.10
N ASP A 155 0.98 -6.50 18.19
CA ASP A 155 0.53 -7.89 18.39
C ASP A 155 -0.62 -8.27 17.46
N GLN A 156 -1.55 -7.34 17.21
CA GLN A 156 -2.58 -7.53 16.18
C GLN A 156 -1.98 -7.64 14.77
N VAL A 157 -0.94 -6.87 14.47
CA VAL A 157 -0.20 -6.99 13.19
C VAL A 157 0.42 -8.37 13.07
N LYS A 158 1.14 -8.85 14.11
CA LYS A 158 1.76 -10.19 14.11
C LYS A 158 0.72 -11.31 13.96
N ALA A 159 -0.39 -11.25 14.70
CA ALA A 159 -1.46 -12.23 14.62
C ALA A 159 -2.12 -12.26 13.23
N ASN A 160 -2.46 -11.10 12.66
CA ASN A 160 -3.03 -11.03 11.30
C ASN A 160 -2.03 -11.52 10.24
N LEU A 161 -0.74 -11.22 10.40
CA LEU A 161 0.30 -11.69 9.48
C LEU A 161 0.44 -13.21 9.52
N PHE A 162 0.43 -13.81 10.71
CA PHE A 162 0.52 -15.26 10.86
C PHE A 162 -0.62 -15.96 10.12
N VAL A 163 -1.86 -15.53 10.35
CA VAL A 163 -3.03 -16.10 9.67
C VAL A 163 -2.96 -15.87 8.15
N ALA A 164 -2.58 -14.65 7.73
CA ALA A 164 -2.45 -14.33 6.31
C ALA A 164 -1.42 -15.21 5.60
N ARG A 165 -0.23 -15.40 6.19
CA ARG A 165 0.82 -16.28 5.66
C ARG A 165 0.32 -17.73 5.51
N THR A 166 -0.38 -18.25 6.50
CA THR A 166 -0.95 -19.61 6.47
C THR A 166 -1.95 -19.72 5.32
N THR A 167 -2.91 -18.80 5.23
CA THR A 167 -3.93 -18.81 4.18
C THR A 167 -3.32 -18.70 2.77
N VAL A 168 -2.36 -17.80 2.57
CA VAL A 168 -1.68 -17.64 1.27
C VAL A 168 -0.91 -18.90 0.91
N ARG A 169 -0.15 -19.49 1.87
CA ARG A 169 0.58 -20.75 1.65
C ARG A 169 -0.35 -21.91 1.26
N GLU A 170 -1.47 -22.07 1.95
CA GLU A 170 -2.44 -23.12 1.64
C GLU A 170 -3.05 -22.96 0.24
N LYS A 171 -3.27 -21.71 -0.18
CA LYS A 171 -3.76 -21.43 -1.53
C LYS A 171 -2.72 -21.72 -2.60
N LEU A 172 -1.47 -21.31 -2.39
CA LEU A 172 -0.38 -21.58 -3.34
C LEU A 172 -0.11 -23.08 -3.49
N LYS A 173 -0.17 -23.86 -2.39
CA LYS A 173 -0.06 -25.33 -2.45
C LYS A 173 -1.09 -25.99 -3.38
N LYS A 174 -2.29 -25.41 -3.54
CA LYS A 174 -3.29 -25.92 -4.49
C LYS A 174 -2.87 -25.77 -5.95
N TYR A 175 -1.94 -24.89 -6.23
CA TYR A 175 -1.35 -24.70 -7.55
C TYR A 175 0.00 -25.41 -7.75
N GLY A 176 0.39 -26.26 -6.77
CA GLY A 176 1.63 -27.03 -6.83
C GLY A 176 2.90 -26.27 -6.47
N ILE A 177 2.75 -25.14 -5.74
CA ILE A 177 3.85 -24.25 -5.31
C ILE A 177 4.01 -24.32 -3.79
#